data_9cf550fbbf6a4607a06c75fb49ee2a44
#
_entry.id   9cf550fbbf6a4607a06c75fb49ee2a44
#
_cell.length_a   1.000
_cell.length_b   1.000
_cell.length_c   1.000
_cell.angle_alpha   90.00
_cell.angle_beta   90.00
_cell.angle_gamma   90.00
#
_symmetry.space_group_name_H-M   'P 1'
#
loop_
_entity.id
_entity.type
_entity.pdbx_description
1 polymer ?
#
loop_
_entity_poly.entity_id
_entity_poly.type
_entity_poly.pdbx_seq_one_letter_code
_entity_poly.pdbx_strand_id
1 'polypeptide(L)'
;MTSGDHSDTGANTALPKKGNAAVSVIMINRNGGSYLGPAVATCRTAIEHALTIEPRIEFLIVDNGSTDHPEAVIDQQLQGAPFEWRVVHALTPGVNHARNAGLEGSAGGLIFLVDSDVEFDPQWLSAYLLAASRHPGARVFAGRVKVGRLEMPAPSWLALEGPLARTSIVVQCDYGNEVREIPLDDSSGPVGPNMGFRRDVFTEFGNFDTRFGLRPGSLVPGAETEMFDRLARKGLRFLFVPGAIVYHPLKKSQMTKSYFRKRLHGVGRAISRLRRSRGERATRVLGVTLSVLPQLTIAAARRIGSTLTFQSPAQRFHATGDVAIWLGYLHEDFIDWRAGASVNDRDSAPVP
;
A
#
# COMPACT_ATOMS: atom_id res chain seq x y z
N MET A 1 51.80 22.55 -18.24
CA MET A 1 51.70 21.09 -18.02
C MET A 1 51.44 20.86 -16.54
N THR A 2 50.19 20.72 -16.13
CA THR A 2 49.82 20.18 -14.82
C THR A 2 48.46 19.49 -15.04
N SER A 3 48.53 18.19 -15.04
CA SER A 3 47.40 17.27 -15.13
C SER A 3 46.60 17.33 -13.83
N GLY A 4 45.35 17.75 -13.94
CA GLY A 4 44.38 17.64 -12.85
C GLY A 4 43.79 16.23 -12.79
N ASP A 5 44.10 15.58 -11.71
CA ASP A 5 43.57 14.26 -11.33
C ASP A 5 42.13 14.43 -10.84
N HIS A 6 41.14 13.99 -11.63
CA HIS A 6 39.77 13.86 -11.20
C HIS A 6 39.58 12.49 -10.54
N SER A 7 39.82 12.43 -9.24
CA SER A 7 39.44 11.27 -8.43
C SER A 7 37.92 11.15 -8.39
N ASP A 8 37.41 10.19 -9.15
CA ASP A 8 36.05 9.70 -9.12
C ASP A 8 35.77 9.03 -7.74
N THR A 9 35.19 9.77 -6.82
CA THR A 9 34.68 9.21 -5.55
C THR A 9 33.35 8.54 -5.80
N GLY A 10 33.37 7.36 -6.39
CA GLY A 10 32.25 6.45 -6.42
C GLY A 10 31.82 6.10 -4.99
N ALA A 11 30.79 6.77 -4.48
CA ALA A 11 30.19 6.45 -3.19
C ALA A 11 29.58 5.07 -3.29
N ASN A 12 30.34 4.08 -2.86
CA ASN A 12 29.87 2.73 -2.61
C ASN A 12 28.95 2.78 -1.37
N THR A 13 27.64 3.03 -1.58
CA THR A 13 26.65 2.99 -0.53
C THR A 13 26.35 1.53 -0.17
N ALA A 14 27.29 0.89 0.53
CA ALA A 14 27.03 -0.37 1.20
C ALA A 14 25.88 -0.15 2.19
N LEU A 15 24.82 -0.96 2.09
CA LEU A 15 23.72 -0.96 3.06
C LEU A 15 24.31 -1.07 4.47
N PRO A 16 23.88 -0.25 5.44
CA PRO A 16 24.39 -0.31 6.80
C PRO A 16 24.19 -1.72 7.37
N LYS A 17 25.17 -2.19 8.15
CA LYS A 17 25.12 -3.52 8.78
C LYS A 17 23.81 -3.65 9.58
N LYS A 18 23.08 -4.76 9.38
CA LYS A 18 21.86 -5.08 10.11
C LYS A 18 22.12 -5.03 11.62
N GLY A 19 21.37 -4.20 12.34
CA GLY A 19 21.40 -4.12 13.79
C GLY A 19 20.81 -5.36 14.46
N ASN A 20 20.76 -5.39 15.80
CA ASN A 20 20.14 -6.45 16.60
C ASN A 20 18.67 -6.10 16.96
N ALA A 21 17.93 -5.51 16.05
CA ALA A 21 16.54 -5.14 16.28
C ALA A 21 15.62 -6.37 16.32
N ALA A 22 14.66 -6.38 17.25
CA ALA A 22 13.58 -7.36 17.27
C ALA A 22 12.41 -6.93 16.39
N VAL A 23 12.22 -5.61 16.26
CA VAL A 23 11.12 -4.97 15.54
C VAL A 23 11.67 -3.93 14.58
N SER A 24 11.16 -3.93 13.35
CA SER A 24 11.44 -2.89 12.37
C SER A 24 10.14 -2.17 12.00
N VAL A 25 10.11 -0.86 12.17
CA VAL A 25 9.09 0.01 11.59
C VAL A 25 9.67 0.59 10.31
N ILE A 26 8.99 0.43 9.18
CA ILE A 26 9.45 0.86 7.86
C ILE A 26 8.41 1.80 7.27
N MET A 27 8.74 3.08 7.21
CA MET A 27 7.92 4.12 6.60
C MET A 27 8.42 4.39 5.18
N ILE A 28 7.54 4.23 4.18
CA ILE A 28 7.90 4.55 2.80
C ILE A 28 7.50 5.98 2.47
N ASN A 29 8.43 6.73 1.92
CA ASN A 29 8.26 8.14 1.56
C ASN A 29 8.59 8.40 0.10
N ARG A 30 7.75 9.24 -0.53
CA ARG A 30 8.04 9.90 -1.78
C ARG A 30 7.28 11.20 -1.88
N ASN A 31 8.00 12.32 -1.85
CA ASN A 31 7.40 13.66 -1.91
C ASN A 31 6.29 13.84 -0.85
N GLY A 32 6.61 13.52 0.41
CA GLY A 32 5.65 13.56 1.53
C GLY A 32 5.15 14.96 1.85
N GLY A 33 5.93 15.99 1.51
CA GLY A 33 5.56 17.38 1.70
C GLY A 33 5.17 17.68 3.14
N SER A 34 4.05 18.38 3.33
CA SER A 34 3.55 18.77 4.66
C SER A 34 2.99 17.62 5.50
N TYR A 35 2.89 16.40 4.96
CA TYR A 35 2.42 15.22 5.70
C TYR A 35 3.55 14.49 6.42
N LEU A 36 4.78 14.53 5.88
CA LEU A 36 5.89 13.75 6.40
C LEU A 36 6.22 14.12 7.86
N GLY A 37 6.30 15.41 8.19
CA GLY A 37 6.61 15.85 9.54
C GLY A 37 5.64 15.30 10.60
N PRO A 38 4.32 15.50 10.49
CA PRO A 38 3.33 14.91 11.38
C PRO A 38 3.37 13.38 11.43
N ALA A 39 3.58 12.71 10.29
CA ALA A 39 3.68 11.25 10.23
C ALA A 39 4.88 10.73 11.03
N VAL A 40 6.07 11.32 10.83
CA VAL A 40 7.29 10.95 11.57
C VAL A 40 7.14 11.25 13.06
N ALA A 41 6.60 12.42 13.43
CA ALA A 41 6.41 12.83 14.82
C ALA A 41 5.47 11.87 15.59
N THR A 42 4.32 11.54 14.99
CA THR A 42 3.35 10.64 15.63
C THR A 42 3.84 9.19 15.64
N CYS A 43 4.56 8.73 14.60
CA CYS A 43 5.22 7.44 14.58
C CYS A 43 6.29 7.34 15.68
N ARG A 44 7.13 8.38 15.85
CA ARG A 44 8.09 8.48 16.93
C ARG A 44 7.42 8.29 18.29
N THR A 45 6.35 9.04 18.56
CA THR A 45 5.59 8.91 19.83
C THR A 45 5.10 7.47 20.05
N ALA A 46 4.57 6.82 19.00
CA ALA A 46 4.10 5.44 19.11
C ALA A 46 5.24 4.44 19.35
N ILE A 47 6.42 4.67 18.77
CA ILE A 47 7.61 3.85 19.03
C ILE A 47 8.09 4.07 20.47
N GLU A 48 8.19 5.30 20.94
CA GLU A 48 8.62 5.63 22.32
C GLU A 48 7.72 4.95 23.37
N HIS A 49 6.40 4.93 23.16
CA HIS A 49 5.47 4.19 24.02
C HIS A 49 5.73 2.67 24.00
N ALA A 50 6.13 2.12 22.87
CA ALA A 50 6.36 0.69 22.71
C ALA A 50 7.69 0.21 23.28
N LEU A 51 8.67 1.10 23.53
CA LEU A 51 9.99 0.73 24.08
C LEU A 51 9.91 0.07 25.48
N THR A 52 8.84 0.30 26.23
CA THR A 52 8.58 -0.37 27.51
C THR A 52 8.22 -1.86 27.33
N ILE A 53 7.78 -2.27 26.14
CA ILE A 53 7.40 -3.65 25.79
C ILE A 53 8.56 -4.34 25.09
N GLU A 54 9.18 -3.67 24.10
CA GLU A 54 10.34 -4.17 23.35
C GLU A 54 11.33 -3.01 23.13
N PRO A 55 12.50 -3.02 23.77
CA PRO A 55 13.48 -1.93 23.66
C PRO A 55 14.28 -1.97 22.34
N ARG A 56 14.28 -3.07 21.60
CA ARG A 56 15.07 -3.27 20.37
C ARG A 56 14.22 -2.97 19.15
N ILE A 57 13.82 -1.71 19.00
CA ILE A 57 13.05 -1.22 17.85
C ILE A 57 13.97 -0.37 16.98
N GLU A 58 13.92 -0.59 15.68
CA GLU A 58 14.51 0.29 14.67
C GLU A 58 13.43 0.96 13.82
N PHE A 59 13.70 2.18 13.38
CA PHE A 59 12.82 2.93 12.48
C PHE A 59 13.56 3.27 11.19
N LEU A 60 13.08 2.77 10.06
CA LEU A 60 13.59 3.03 8.74
C LEU A 60 12.63 3.92 7.97
N ILE A 61 13.14 5.02 7.43
CA ILE A 61 12.40 5.86 6.48
C ILE A 61 13.00 5.61 5.12
N VAL A 62 12.22 5.03 4.21
CA VAL A 62 12.67 4.70 2.86
C VAL A 62 12.29 5.83 1.93
N ASP A 63 13.28 6.62 1.53
CA ASP A 63 13.08 7.64 0.51
C ASP A 63 13.15 7.04 -0.88
N ASN A 64 12.05 7.09 -1.63
CA ASN A 64 11.92 6.51 -2.97
C ASN A 64 12.12 7.58 -4.07
N GLY A 65 13.20 8.34 -3.96
CA GLY A 65 13.59 9.38 -4.91
C GLY A 65 12.67 10.59 -4.82
N SER A 66 12.55 11.18 -3.64
CA SER A 66 11.86 12.44 -3.41
C SER A 66 12.64 13.61 -4.06
N THR A 67 11.90 14.63 -4.44
CA THR A 67 12.42 15.89 -4.98
C THR A 67 12.14 17.08 -4.05
N ASP A 68 11.50 16.83 -2.91
CA ASP A 68 11.12 17.82 -1.90
C ASP A 68 12.09 17.87 -0.70
N HIS A 69 13.24 17.19 -0.79
CA HIS A 69 14.31 17.20 0.21
C HIS A 69 13.83 16.90 1.65
N PRO A 70 13.35 15.67 1.92
CA PRO A 70 12.73 15.29 3.18
C PRO A 70 13.71 15.23 4.38
N GLU A 71 15.01 15.24 4.16
CA GLU A 71 16.05 14.95 5.16
C GLU A 71 15.95 15.89 6.36
N ALA A 72 15.85 17.21 6.12
CA ALA A 72 15.78 18.19 7.21
C ALA A 72 14.54 18.01 8.09
N VAL A 73 13.41 17.61 7.51
CA VAL A 73 12.18 17.33 8.25
C VAL A 73 12.33 16.08 9.09
N ILE A 74 12.94 15.03 8.54
CA ILE A 74 13.19 13.76 9.24
C ILE A 74 14.12 13.99 10.42
N ASP A 75 15.27 14.65 10.20
CA ASP A 75 16.26 14.95 11.22
C ASP A 75 15.63 15.76 12.37
N GLN A 76 14.87 16.82 12.05
CA GLN A 76 14.19 17.63 13.03
C GLN A 76 13.24 16.81 13.92
N GLN A 77 12.47 15.89 13.33
CA GLN A 77 11.50 15.08 14.07
C GLN A 77 12.15 13.96 14.90
N LEU A 78 13.30 13.45 14.46
CA LEU A 78 13.95 12.29 15.09
C LEU A 78 15.19 12.67 15.93
N GLN A 79 15.56 13.94 15.99
CA GLN A 79 16.64 14.41 16.87
C GLN A 79 16.38 13.98 18.33
N GLY A 80 17.37 13.28 18.92
CA GLY A 80 17.27 12.78 20.30
C GLY A 80 16.28 11.62 20.49
N ALA A 81 15.81 10.94 19.44
CA ALA A 81 14.99 9.74 19.56
C ALA A 81 15.74 8.64 20.34
N PRO A 82 15.10 7.95 21.30
CA PRO A 82 15.74 6.93 22.14
C PRO A 82 15.81 5.54 21.50
N PHE A 83 15.75 5.47 20.16
CA PHE A 83 15.81 4.24 19.36
C PHE A 83 16.66 4.47 18.10
N GLU A 84 17.10 3.36 17.50
CA GLU A 84 17.84 3.45 16.23
C GLU A 84 16.93 3.87 15.07
N TRP A 85 17.39 4.83 14.27
CA TRP A 85 16.70 5.22 13.05
C TRP A 85 17.67 5.53 11.93
N ARG A 86 17.21 5.39 10.69
CA ARG A 86 17.99 5.77 9.51
C ARG A 86 17.12 5.98 8.28
N VAL A 87 17.66 6.71 7.32
CA VAL A 87 17.08 6.86 5.99
C VAL A 87 17.71 5.81 5.05
N VAL A 88 16.87 5.16 4.27
CA VAL A 88 17.26 4.21 3.20
C VAL A 88 16.83 4.79 1.87
N HIS A 89 17.74 4.89 0.91
CA HIS A 89 17.40 5.42 -0.41
C HIS A 89 17.07 4.28 -1.38
N ALA A 90 15.83 4.26 -1.88
CA ALA A 90 15.40 3.34 -2.92
C ALA A 90 15.45 4.03 -4.28
N LEU A 91 16.47 3.69 -5.10
CA LEU A 91 16.77 4.38 -6.34
C LEU A 91 15.72 4.17 -7.44
N THR A 92 15.06 3.00 -7.47
CA THR A 92 14.02 2.69 -8.45
C THR A 92 12.67 3.18 -7.98
N PRO A 93 12.00 4.09 -8.71
CA PRO A 93 10.69 4.60 -8.31
C PRO A 93 9.59 3.53 -8.33
N GLY A 94 8.83 3.45 -7.25
CA GLY A 94 7.68 2.55 -7.10
C GLY A 94 7.52 2.03 -5.68
N VAL A 95 6.28 1.93 -5.23
CA VAL A 95 5.95 1.60 -3.84
C VAL A 95 6.53 0.26 -3.38
N ASN A 96 6.52 -0.76 -4.25
CA ASN A 96 7.07 -2.08 -3.91
C ASN A 96 8.60 -2.11 -3.99
N HIS A 97 9.23 -1.28 -4.81
CA HIS A 97 10.69 -1.07 -4.75
C HIS A 97 11.10 -0.47 -3.39
N ALA A 98 10.35 0.54 -2.91
CA ALA A 98 10.59 1.13 -1.60
C ALA A 98 10.38 0.12 -0.46
N ARG A 99 9.27 -0.65 -0.49
CA ARG A 99 9.02 -1.68 0.51
C ARG A 99 10.13 -2.72 0.56
N ASN A 100 10.57 -3.21 -0.59
CA ASN A 100 11.63 -4.21 -0.68
C ASN A 100 12.99 -3.65 -0.19
N ALA A 101 13.33 -2.41 -0.53
CA ALA A 101 14.53 -1.76 0.00
C ALA A 101 14.47 -1.63 1.53
N GLY A 102 13.32 -1.29 2.10
CA GLY A 102 13.11 -1.27 3.54
C GLY A 102 13.26 -2.65 4.19
N LEU A 103 12.69 -3.69 3.58
CA LEU A 103 12.84 -5.08 4.04
C LEU A 103 14.30 -5.53 4.04
N GLU A 104 15.03 -5.23 2.97
CA GLU A 104 16.43 -5.55 2.81
C GLU A 104 17.31 -4.80 3.82
N GLY A 105 17.01 -3.52 4.06
CA GLY A 105 17.73 -2.68 5.02
C GLY A 105 17.40 -2.97 6.49
N SER A 106 16.35 -3.76 6.81
CA SER A 106 15.85 -3.97 8.17
C SER A 106 16.33 -5.29 8.79
N ALA A 107 16.38 -5.36 10.14
CA ALA A 107 16.85 -6.52 10.90
C ALA A 107 15.75 -7.22 11.71
N GLY A 108 14.66 -6.54 12.07
CA GLY A 108 13.65 -7.03 13.01
C GLY A 108 12.92 -8.28 12.54
N GLY A 109 12.60 -9.15 13.49
CA GLY A 109 11.78 -10.34 13.26
C GLY A 109 10.30 -10.03 13.06
N LEU A 110 9.81 -8.93 13.64
CA LEU A 110 8.52 -8.31 13.35
C LEU A 110 8.75 -7.06 12.51
N ILE A 111 7.98 -6.90 11.46
CA ILE A 111 8.11 -5.81 10.49
C ILE A 111 6.76 -5.13 10.33
N PHE A 112 6.73 -3.81 10.50
CA PHE A 112 5.54 -2.99 10.25
C PHE A 112 5.83 -2.03 9.11
N LEU A 113 5.00 -2.09 8.06
CA LEU A 113 5.07 -1.26 6.88
C LEU A 113 3.99 -0.19 6.95
N VAL A 114 4.39 1.06 6.78
CA VAL A 114 3.51 2.23 6.89
C VAL A 114 3.81 3.26 5.81
N ASP A 115 2.84 4.11 5.52
CA ASP A 115 2.99 5.22 4.57
C ASP A 115 3.38 6.52 5.31
N SER A 116 4.04 7.45 4.62
CA SER A 116 4.52 8.72 5.17
C SER A 116 3.48 9.84 5.24
N ASP A 117 2.22 9.52 5.00
CA ASP A 117 1.12 10.49 5.06
C ASP A 117 0.01 10.11 6.07
N VAL A 118 0.26 9.15 6.94
CA VAL A 118 -0.65 8.78 8.03
C VAL A 118 -0.19 9.33 9.37
N GLU A 119 -1.11 9.55 10.29
CA GLU A 119 -0.83 9.88 11.68
C GLU A 119 -1.14 8.67 12.56
N PHE A 120 -0.32 8.42 13.59
CA PHE A 120 -0.36 7.22 14.41
C PHE A 120 -1.02 7.53 15.77
N ASP A 121 -1.88 6.61 16.22
CA ASP A 121 -2.28 6.58 17.62
C ASP A 121 -1.07 6.26 18.50
N PRO A 122 -0.87 6.92 19.66
CA PRO A 122 0.27 6.63 20.55
C PRO A 122 0.40 5.16 20.95
N GLN A 123 -0.70 4.40 21.00
CA GLN A 123 -0.71 2.98 21.35
C GLN A 123 -0.53 2.05 20.13
N TRP A 124 -0.38 2.60 18.92
CA TRP A 124 -0.35 1.85 17.67
C TRP A 124 0.60 0.66 17.73
N LEU A 125 1.89 0.89 18.01
CA LEU A 125 2.90 -0.18 18.00
C LEU A 125 2.76 -1.10 19.22
N SER A 126 2.45 -0.54 20.40
CA SER A 126 2.19 -1.32 21.62
C SER A 126 1.08 -2.33 21.42
N ALA A 127 -0.02 -1.94 20.75
CA ALA A 127 -1.14 -2.85 20.44
C ALA A 127 -0.69 -4.00 19.56
N TYR A 128 0.12 -3.75 18.54
CA TYR A 128 0.68 -4.80 17.69
C TYR A 128 1.60 -5.76 18.46
N LEU A 129 2.51 -5.25 19.28
CA LEU A 129 3.45 -6.06 20.05
C LEU A 129 2.73 -6.97 21.04
N LEU A 130 1.73 -6.45 21.74
CA LEU A 130 0.90 -7.23 22.66
C LEU A 130 0.07 -8.30 21.92
N ALA A 131 -0.47 -7.96 20.76
CA ALA A 131 -1.19 -8.94 19.94
C ALA A 131 -0.25 -10.03 19.41
N ALA A 132 0.93 -9.66 18.90
CA ALA A 132 1.92 -10.62 18.39
C ALA A 132 2.47 -11.57 19.46
N SER A 133 2.59 -11.11 20.72
CA SER A 133 3.00 -11.96 21.84
C SER A 133 1.92 -12.96 22.26
N ARG A 134 0.64 -12.54 22.21
CA ARG A 134 -0.51 -13.40 22.56
C ARG A 134 -0.89 -14.38 21.45
N HIS A 135 -0.51 -14.08 20.21
CA HIS A 135 -0.80 -14.88 19.02
C HIS A 135 0.50 -15.25 18.29
N PRO A 136 1.34 -16.14 18.87
CA PRO A 136 2.65 -16.48 18.29
C PRO A 136 2.56 -17.13 16.91
N GLY A 137 1.43 -17.76 16.58
CA GLY A 137 1.17 -18.35 15.25
C GLY A 137 0.75 -17.33 14.18
N ALA A 138 0.37 -16.13 14.55
CA ALA A 138 0.00 -15.09 13.57
C ALA A 138 1.24 -14.59 12.84
N ARG A 139 1.19 -14.57 11.50
CA ARG A 139 2.33 -14.20 10.65
C ARG A 139 2.07 -12.90 9.87
N VAL A 140 0.81 -12.56 9.63
CA VAL A 140 0.37 -11.35 8.94
C VAL A 140 -0.56 -10.57 9.87
N PHE A 141 -0.40 -9.28 9.95
CA PHE A 141 -1.15 -8.41 10.85
C PHE A 141 -1.75 -7.24 10.07
N ALA A 142 -2.95 -6.82 10.44
CA ALA A 142 -3.60 -5.61 9.97
C ALA A 142 -4.03 -4.75 11.15
N GLY A 143 -3.69 -3.47 11.12
CA GLY A 143 -4.25 -2.49 12.05
C GLY A 143 -5.45 -1.77 11.47
N ARG A 144 -6.16 -1.06 12.34
CA ARG A 144 -7.27 -0.22 11.94
C ARG A 144 -6.77 1.02 11.20
N VAL A 145 -7.39 1.31 10.06
CA VAL A 145 -7.15 2.56 9.33
C VAL A 145 -8.45 3.36 9.33
N LYS A 146 -8.41 4.53 9.92
CA LYS A 146 -9.53 5.49 9.97
C LYS A 146 -9.28 6.64 9.02
N VAL A 147 -10.36 7.26 8.56
CA VAL A 147 -10.26 8.55 7.88
C VAL A 147 -9.72 9.56 8.89
N GLY A 148 -8.61 10.18 8.55
CA GLY A 148 -7.96 11.22 9.32
C GLY A 148 -8.44 12.61 8.90
N ARG A 149 -7.51 13.57 8.88
CA ARG A 149 -7.79 14.95 8.50
C ARG A 149 -8.34 15.06 7.08
N LEU A 150 -9.44 15.80 6.91
CA LEU A 150 -9.95 16.22 5.62
C LEU A 150 -9.41 17.62 5.29
N GLU A 151 -8.76 17.80 4.15
CA GLU A 151 -8.27 19.12 3.72
C GLU A 151 -9.40 20.08 3.28
N MET A 152 -10.58 19.54 3.04
CA MET A 152 -11.81 20.27 2.75
C MET A 152 -13.03 19.45 3.17
N PRO A 153 -14.21 20.05 3.38
CA PRO A 153 -15.43 19.31 3.62
C PRO A 153 -15.69 18.29 2.50
N ALA A 154 -16.10 17.07 2.90
CA ALA A 154 -16.39 16.01 1.93
C ALA A 154 -17.53 16.44 1.00
N PRO A 155 -17.34 16.36 -0.33
CA PRO A 155 -18.40 16.64 -1.27
C PRO A 155 -19.58 15.67 -1.13
N SER A 156 -20.80 16.08 -1.38
CA SER A 156 -22.03 15.28 -1.22
C SER A 156 -22.06 13.97 -2.03
N TRP A 157 -21.20 13.86 -3.06
CA TRP A 157 -21.06 12.64 -3.88
C TRP A 157 -20.03 11.66 -3.30
N LEU A 158 -19.26 12.04 -2.29
CA LEU A 158 -18.23 11.20 -1.67
C LEU A 158 -18.77 10.62 -0.36
N ALA A 159 -19.00 9.31 -0.35
CA ALA A 159 -19.26 8.57 0.89
C ALA A 159 -17.93 8.25 1.57
N LEU A 160 -17.79 8.66 2.83
CA LEU A 160 -16.61 8.36 3.64
C LEU A 160 -16.74 7.01 4.36
N GLU A 161 -17.97 6.55 4.57
CA GLU A 161 -18.28 5.32 5.30
C GLU A 161 -19.40 4.53 4.61
N GLY A 162 -19.56 3.29 5.05
CA GLY A 162 -20.63 2.42 4.57
C GLY A 162 -20.41 1.86 3.16
N PRO A 163 -21.44 1.19 2.60
CA PRO A 163 -21.30 0.41 1.35
C PRO A 163 -21.05 1.25 0.10
N LEU A 164 -21.23 2.56 0.17
CA LEU A 164 -20.90 3.49 -0.93
C LEU A 164 -19.49 4.05 -0.85
N ALA A 165 -18.77 3.86 0.25
CA ALA A 165 -17.36 4.20 0.36
C ALA A 165 -16.53 3.29 -0.56
N ARG A 166 -15.54 3.88 -1.22
CA ARG A 166 -14.61 3.15 -2.10
C ARG A 166 -13.25 3.05 -1.43
N THR A 167 -12.95 1.92 -0.82
CA THR A 167 -11.71 1.68 -0.05
C THR A 167 -10.43 1.94 -0.84
N SER A 168 -10.46 1.81 -2.16
CA SER A 168 -9.33 2.17 -3.02
C SER A 168 -9.04 3.69 -3.09
N ILE A 169 -9.88 4.51 -2.50
CA ILE A 169 -9.83 5.97 -2.55
C ILE A 169 -9.95 6.57 -1.15
N VAL A 170 -10.95 6.14 -0.38
CA VAL A 170 -11.06 6.40 1.05
C VAL A 170 -10.44 5.20 1.74
N VAL A 171 -9.15 5.31 2.08
CA VAL A 171 -8.41 4.18 2.65
C VAL A 171 -8.91 3.90 4.06
N GLN A 172 -9.51 2.76 4.25
CA GLN A 172 -10.05 2.29 5.52
C GLN A 172 -9.79 0.80 5.70
N CYS A 173 -9.58 0.40 6.97
CA CYS A 173 -9.48 -1.00 7.38
C CYS A 173 -10.10 -1.12 8.77
N ASP A 174 -11.27 -1.71 8.86
CA ASP A 174 -11.95 -1.92 10.13
C ASP A 174 -12.77 -3.22 10.09
N TYR A 175 -12.43 -4.13 10.98
CA TYR A 175 -13.10 -5.42 11.13
C TYR A 175 -13.72 -5.60 12.52
N GLY A 176 -14.08 -4.50 13.20
CA GLY A 176 -14.70 -4.50 14.52
C GLY A 176 -13.72 -4.27 15.66
N ASN A 177 -14.14 -4.52 16.90
CA ASN A 177 -13.42 -4.10 18.10
C ASN A 177 -12.60 -5.21 18.77
N GLU A 178 -12.59 -6.42 18.19
CA GLU A 178 -11.90 -7.58 18.77
C GLU A 178 -10.67 -7.93 17.96
N VAL A 179 -9.62 -8.39 18.65
CA VAL A 179 -8.46 -9.03 18.01
C VAL A 179 -8.92 -10.40 17.49
N ARG A 180 -8.85 -10.60 16.17
CA ARG A 180 -9.29 -11.85 15.55
C ARG A 180 -8.58 -12.17 14.25
N GLU A 181 -8.47 -13.45 13.95
CA GLU A 181 -7.99 -13.91 12.65
C GLU A 181 -9.07 -13.79 11.57
N ILE A 182 -8.69 -13.22 10.43
CA ILE A 182 -9.56 -13.01 9.27
C ILE A 182 -8.90 -13.67 8.05
N PRO A 183 -9.66 -14.38 7.20
CA PRO A 183 -9.13 -14.89 5.95
C PRO A 183 -8.59 -13.76 5.07
N LEU A 184 -7.47 -14.03 4.37
CA LEU A 184 -7.05 -13.19 3.25
C LEU A 184 -7.89 -13.60 2.04
N ASP A 185 -8.61 -12.66 1.45
CA ASP A 185 -9.40 -12.89 0.22
C ASP A 185 -9.54 -11.59 -0.58
N ASP A 186 -10.29 -11.63 -1.69
CA ASP A 186 -10.50 -10.46 -2.55
C ASP A 186 -11.29 -9.32 -1.85
N SER A 187 -11.94 -9.60 -0.73
CA SER A 187 -12.77 -8.64 0.03
C SER A 187 -12.14 -8.19 1.34
N SER A 188 -11.14 -8.92 1.85
CA SER A 188 -10.52 -8.66 3.14
C SER A 188 -8.99 -8.81 3.10
N GLY A 189 -8.31 -7.92 3.80
CA GLY A 189 -6.86 -7.93 3.93
C GLY A 189 -6.35 -6.67 4.60
N PRO A 190 -5.08 -6.66 5.00
CA PRO A 190 -4.41 -5.44 5.42
C PRO A 190 -4.39 -4.41 4.28
N VAL A 191 -4.24 -3.14 4.62
CA VAL A 191 -4.05 -2.06 3.63
C VAL A 191 -2.69 -1.41 3.81
N GLY A 192 -2.12 -0.91 2.72
CA GLY A 192 -0.76 -0.40 2.61
C GLY A 192 -0.26 0.45 3.78
N PRO A 193 -1.03 1.42 4.28
CA PRO A 193 -0.57 2.31 5.34
C PRO A 193 -0.50 1.68 6.74
N ASN A 194 -0.98 0.44 6.96
CA ASN A 194 -0.98 -0.18 8.29
C ASN A 194 -0.97 -1.70 8.26
N MET A 195 0.15 -2.28 7.90
CA MET A 195 0.31 -3.73 7.82
C MET A 195 1.56 -4.22 8.53
N GLY A 196 1.50 -5.43 9.08
CA GLY A 196 2.60 -6.07 9.79
C GLY A 196 2.84 -7.51 9.33
N PHE A 197 4.09 -7.96 9.49
CA PHE A 197 4.51 -9.29 9.08
C PHE A 197 5.56 -9.86 10.05
N ARG A 198 5.57 -11.18 10.23
CA ARG A 198 6.79 -11.85 10.67
C ARG A 198 7.73 -11.98 9.48
N ARG A 199 9.02 -11.84 9.71
CA ARG A 199 10.04 -11.83 8.64
C ARG A 199 10.06 -13.13 7.82
N ASP A 200 9.73 -14.25 8.42
CA ASP A 200 9.67 -15.55 7.77
C ASP A 200 8.67 -15.59 6.59
N VAL A 201 7.65 -14.72 6.60
CA VAL A 201 6.73 -14.56 5.46
C VAL A 201 7.49 -14.20 4.18
N PHE A 202 8.45 -13.29 4.27
CA PHE A 202 9.24 -12.87 3.11
C PHE A 202 10.28 -13.92 2.70
N THR A 203 10.82 -14.67 3.67
CA THR A 203 11.76 -15.75 3.39
C THR A 203 11.08 -16.93 2.69
N GLU A 204 9.85 -17.24 3.09
CA GLU A 204 9.10 -18.39 2.57
C GLU A 204 8.34 -18.08 1.27
N PHE A 205 7.73 -16.89 1.21
CA PHE A 205 6.83 -16.55 0.11
C PHE A 205 7.39 -15.47 -0.82
N GLY A 206 8.59 -14.94 -0.55
CA GLY A 206 9.22 -13.89 -1.35
C GLY A 206 8.73 -12.48 -1.03
N ASN A 207 9.45 -11.50 -1.53
CA ASN A 207 9.21 -10.07 -1.35
C ASN A 207 8.00 -9.57 -2.16
N PHE A 208 7.70 -8.28 -2.08
CA PHE A 208 6.65 -7.65 -2.88
C PHE A 208 7.03 -7.66 -4.37
N ASP A 209 6.09 -8.05 -5.23
CA ASP A 209 6.29 -8.03 -6.68
C ASP A 209 6.32 -6.58 -7.19
N THR A 210 7.48 -6.17 -7.72
CA THR A 210 7.70 -4.81 -8.19
C THR A 210 6.96 -4.46 -9.48
N ARG A 211 6.34 -5.44 -10.16
CA ARG A 211 5.47 -5.20 -11.32
C ARG A 211 4.16 -4.52 -10.93
N PHE A 212 3.75 -4.62 -9.65
CA PHE A 212 2.52 -4.06 -9.09
C PHE A 212 2.77 -2.79 -8.28
N GLY A 213 1.71 -1.99 -8.15
CA GLY A 213 1.68 -0.81 -7.28
C GLY A 213 1.87 0.51 -8.00
N LEU A 214 1.70 1.56 -7.20
CA LEU A 214 1.80 2.94 -7.65
C LEU A 214 3.22 3.28 -8.10
N ARG A 215 3.31 4.01 -9.21
CA ARG A 215 4.54 4.56 -9.77
C ARG A 215 4.29 6.00 -10.19
N PRO A 216 5.34 6.84 -10.36
CA PRO A 216 5.17 8.17 -10.93
C PRO A 216 4.36 8.13 -12.23
N GLY A 217 3.35 9.00 -12.31
CA GLY A 217 2.47 9.07 -13.48
C GLY A 217 1.40 7.96 -13.59
N SER A 218 1.36 6.99 -12.66
CA SER A 218 0.38 5.90 -12.70
C SER A 218 -0.43 5.81 -11.39
N LEU A 219 -1.76 5.79 -11.51
CA LEU A 219 -2.68 5.57 -10.41
C LEU A 219 -3.17 4.11 -10.31
N VAL A 220 -2.46 3.17 -10.92
CA VAL A 220 -2.80 1.73 -10.84
C VAL A 220 -2.37 1.20 -9.47
N PRO A 221 -3.32 0.80 -8.60
CA PRO A 221 -3.00 0.22 -7.28
C PRO A 221 -2.60 -1.25 -7.38
N GLY A 222 -2.63 -1.98 -6.25
CA GLY A 222 -2.45 -3.43 -6.18
C GLY A 222 -1.07 -3.85 -5.69
N ALA A 223 -0.33 -2.92 -5.09
CA ALA A 223 1.00 -3.18 -4.54
C ALA A 223 0.99 -4.31 -3.51
N GLU A 224 0.08 -4.22 -2.55
CA GLU A 224 -0.14 -5.21 -1.50
C GLU A 224 -1.08 -6.34 -1.94
N THR A 225 -1.98 -6.07 -2.88
CA THR A 225 -3.01 -7.03 -3.30
C THR A 225 -2.42 -8.31 -3.89
N GLU A 226 -1.34 -8.20 -4.69
CA GLU A 226 -0.63 -9.38 -5.20
C GLU A 226 -0.05 -10.22 -4.07
N MET A 227 0.63 -9.57 -3.11
CA MET A 227 1.21 -10.25 -1.96
C MET A 227 0.14 -11.00 -1.17
N PHE A 228 -0.97 -10.34 -0.83
CA PHE A 228 -2.05 -10.96 -0.07
C PHE A 228 -2.75 -12.08 -0.84
N ASP A 229 -2.91 -11.94 -2.15
CA ASP A 229 -3.43 -13.00 -3.00
C ASP A 229 -2.52 -14.26 -2.98
N ARG A 230 -1.22 -14.07 -3.07
CA ARG A 230 -0.22 -15.12 -3.00
C ARG A 230 -0.24 -15.83 -1.65
N LEU A 231 -0.34 -15.07 -0.54
CA LEU A 231 -0.45 -15.61 0.81
C LEU A 231 -1.79 -16.32 1.05
N ALA A 232 -2.90 -15.77 0.54
CA ALA A 232 -4.23 -16.37 0.63
C ALA A 232 -4.30 -17.75 -0.01
N ARG A 233 -3.69 -17.91 -1.20
CA ARG A 233 -3.60 -19.19 -1.90
C ARG A 233 -2.78 -20.25 -1.14
N LYS A 234 -1.96 -19.83 -0.18
CA LYS A 234 -1.22 -20.68 0.74
C LYS A 234 -1.94 -20.91 2.08
N GLY A 235 -3.18 -20.44 2.17
CA GLY A 235 -4.04 -20.60 3.35
C GLY A 235 -3.70 -19.68 4.53
N LEU A 236 -2.85 -18.65 4.33
CA LEU A 236 -2.54 -17.71 5.39
C LEU A 236 -3.77 -16.84 5.70
N ARG A 237 -3.83 -16.47 6.97
CA ARG A 237 -4.81 -15.52 7.51
C ARG A 237 -4.06 -14.31 8.04
N PHE A 238 -4.76 -13.22 8.33
CA PHE A 238 -4.17 -12.12 9.06
C PHE A 238 -4.87 -11.91 10.41
N LEU A 239 -4.10 -11.46 11.38
CA LEU A 239 -4.61 -11.04 12.68
C LEU A 239 -4.99 -9.56 12.61
N PHE A 240 -6.27 -9.26 12.74
CA PHE A 240 -6.72 -7.87 12.87
C PHE A 240 -6.51 -7.38 14.30
N VAL A 241 -5.85 -6.24 14.45
CA VAL A 241 -5.51 -5.62 15.73
C VAL A 241 -6.18 -4.25 15.82
N PRO A 242 -7.39 -4.15 16.39
CA PRO A 242 -8.19 -2.92 16.39
C PRO A 242 -7.56 -1.74 17.14
N GLY A 243 -6.67 -2.02 18.10
CA GLY A 243 -5.92 -1.01 18.85
C GLY A 243 -4.72 -0.41 18.09
N ALA A 244 -4.27 -1.05 17.02
CA ALA A 244 -3.20 -0.53 16.18
C ALA A 244 -3.79 0.45 15.14
N ILE A 245 -4.02 1.70 15.56
CA ILE A 245 -4.78 2.68 14.79
C ILE A 245 -3.85 3.64 14.07
N VAL A 246 -4.13 3.87 12.77
CA VAL A 246 -3.60 5.01 12.01
C VAL A 246 -4.74 5.82 11.40
N TYR A 247 -4.48 7.11 11.18
CA TYR A 247 -5.41 8.06 10.59
C TYR A 247 -4.88 8.49 9.23
N HIS A 248 -5.57 8.09 8.15
CA HIS A 248 -5.18 8.41 6.78
C HIS A 248 -5.90 9.67 6.30
N PRO A 249 -5.18 10.74 5.92
CA PRO A 249 -5.79 11.97 5.47
C PRO A 249 -6.47 11.81 4.11
N LEU A 250 -7.46 12.63 3.84
CA LEU A 250 -8.06 12.75 2.53
C LEU A 250 -7.74 14.13 1.95
N LYS A 251 -6.86 14.13 0.96
CA LYS A 251 -6.28 15.35 0.35
C LYS A 251 -7.28 16.03 -0.58
N LYS A 252 -7.29 17.35 -0.62
CA LYS A 252 -8.15 18.14 -1.54
C LYS A 252 -8.00 17.68 -2.99
N SER A 253 -6.78 17.39 -3.42
CA SER A 253 -6.50 16.90 -4.77
C SER A 253 -7.15 15.55 -5.07
N GLN A 254 -7.36 14.72 -4.05
CA GLN A 254 -8.03 13.43 -4.15
C GLN A 254 -9.56 13.56 -4.18
N MET A 255 -10.15 14.59 -3.55
CA MET A 255 -11.60 14.83 -3.47
C MET A 255 -12.18 15.43 -4.75
N THR A 256 -11.74 14.99 -5.90
CA THR A 256 -12.27 15.40 -7.22
C THR A 256 -12.84 14.21 -7.99
N LYS A 257 -13.94 14.42 -8.71
CA LYS A 257 -14.53 13.34 -9.54
C LYS A 257 -13.57 12.83 -10.60
N SER A 258 -12.64 13.67 -11.07
CA SER A 258 -11.62 13.29 -12.05
C SER A 258 -10.62 12.32 -11.43
N TYR A 259 -10.06 12.65 -10.26
CA TYR A 259 -9.15 11.76 -9.54
C TYR A 259 -9.78 10.39 -9.27
N PHE A 260 -11.02 10.40 -8.74
CA PHE A 260 -11.76 9.18 -8.45
C PHE A 260 -11.94 8.28 -9.68
N ARG A 261 -12.39 8.85 -10.82
CA ARG A 261 -12.54 8.08 -12.05
C ARG A 261 -11.23 7.48 -12.52
N LYS A 262 -10.15 8.25 -12.50
CA LYS A 262 -8.81 7.77 -12.86
C LYS A 262 -8.34 6.66 -11.91
N ARG A 263 -8.57 6.82 -10.60
CA ARG A 263 -8.19 5.84 -9.59
C ARG A 263 -8.97 4.52 -9.76
N LEU A 264 -10.30 4.59 -9.93
CA LEU A 264 -11.14 3.41 -10.14
C LEU A 264 -10.85 2.71 -11.48
N HIS A 265 -10.57 3.47 -12.54
CA HIS A 265 -10.05 2.91 -13.78
C HIS A 265 -8.71 2.18 -13.53
N GLY A 266 -7.82 2.74 -12.72
CA GLY A 266 -6.59 2.08 -12.27
C GLY A 266 -6.86 0.78 -11.51
N VAL A 267 -7.90 0.72 -10.67
CA VAL A 267 -8.33 -0.52 -9.98
C VAL A 267 -8.69 -1.61 -10.99
N GLY A 268 -9.46 -1.28 -12.02
CA GLY A 268 -9.79 -2.24 -13.08
C GLY A 268 -8.54 -2.79 -13.78
N ARG A 269 -7.58 -1.93 -14.06
CA ARG A 269 -6.28 -2.33 -14.62
C ARG A 269 -5.53 -3.29 -13.68
N ALA A 270 -5.51 -2.99 -12.37
CA ALA A 270 -4.88 -3.85 -11.37
C ALA A 270 -5.54 -5.23 -11.30
N ILE A 271 -6.89 -5.29 -11.36
CA ILE A 271 -7.64 -6.57 -11.38
C ILE A 271 -7.25 -7.40 -12.60
N SER A 272 -7.16 -6.81 -13.81
CA SER A 272 -6.73 -7.53 -15.00
C SER A 272 -5.31 -8.09 -14.85
N ARG A 273 -4.36 -7.30 -14.32
CA ARG A 273 -2.99 -7.75 -14.05
C ARG A 273 -2.94 -8.91 -13.06
N LEU A 274 -3.70 -8.80 -11.96
CA LEU A 274 -3.74 -9.82 -10.91
C LEU A 274 -4.29 -11.15 -11.44
N ARG A 275 -5.36 -11.11 -12.23
CA ARG A 275 -5.90 -12.34 -12.85
C ARG A 275 -4.89 -13.01 -13.77
N ARG A 276 -4.11 -12.24 -14.50
CA ARG A 276 -3.02 -12.79 -15.33
C ARG A 276 -1.90 -13.39 -14.48
N SER A 277 -1.48 -12.74 -13.41
CA SER A 277 -0.45 -13.30 -12.51
C SER A 277 -0.89 -14.59 -11.82
N ARG A 278 -2.20 -14.81 -11.68
CA ARG A 278 -2.80 -16.06 -11.22
C ARG A 278 -2.80 -17.16 -12.27
N GLY A 279 -2.42 -16.88 -13.54
CA GLY A 279 -2.54 -17.80 -14.66
C GLY A 279 -3.99 -18.05 -15.08
N GLU A 280 -4.94 -17.20 -14.70
CA GLU A 280 -6.35 -17.35 -15.07
C GLU A 280 -6.52 -17.16 -16.57
N ARG A 281 -6.94 -18.23 -17.26
CA ARG A 281 -7.24 -18.18 -18.69
C ARG A 281 -8.60 -17.53 -18.91
N ALA A 282 -8.64 -16.51 -19.74
CA ALA A 282 -9.88 -15.87 -20.16
C ALA A 282 -10.01 -15.96 -21.68
N THR A 283 -11.21 -16.25 -22.19
CA THR A 283 -11.50 -16.17 -23.62
C THR A 283 -11.43 -14.70 -24.05
N ARG A 284 -10.55 -14.39 -24.99
CA ARG A 284 -10.35 -13.05 -25.54
C ARG A 284 -10.60 -13.02 -27.04
N VAL A 285 -11.21 -11.93 -27.48
CA VAL A 285 -11.39 -11.61 -28.90
C VAL A 285 -10.84 -10.21 -29.11
N LEU A 286 -9.85 -10.06 -29.97
CA LEU A 286 -9.19 -8.78 -30.29
C LEU A 286 -8.74 -8.02 -28.99
N GLY A 287 -8.17 -8.75 -28.03
CA GLY A 287 -7.73 -8.18 -26.77
C GLY A 287 -8.83 -7.91 -25.74
N VAL A 288 -10.09 -8.23 -26.03
CA VAL A 288 -11.23 -8.03 -25.13
C VAL A 288 -11.57 -9.33 -24.41
N THR A 289 -11.51 -9.35 -23.08
CA THR A 289 -11.96 -10.47 -22.26
C THR A 289 -13.49 -10.53 -22.25
N LEU A 290 -14.06 -11.58 -22.88
CA LEU A 290 -15.50 -11.69 -23.10
C LEU A 290 -16.30 -11.76 -21.78
N SER A 291 -15.76 -12.41 -20.74
CA SER A 291 -16.42 -12.52 -19.43
C SER A 291 -16.62 -11.17 -18.71
N VAL A 292 -15.98 -10.09 -19.16
CA VAL A 292 -16.12 -8.74 -18.59
C VAL A 292 -17.30 -7.97 -19.19
N LEU A 293 -17.75 -8.34 -20.39
CA LEU A 293 -18.82 -7.63 -21.09
C LEU A 293 -20.16 -7.61 -20.31
N PRO A 294 -20.63 -8.73 -19.73
CA PRO A 294 -21.83 -8.69 -18.90
C PRO A 294 -21.71 -7.76 -17.70
N GLN A 295 -20.56 -7.74 -17.01
CA GLN A 295 -20.31 -6.87 -15.87
C GLN A 295 -20.32 -5.39 -16.27
N LEU A 296 -19.73 -5.06 -17.41
CA LEU A 296 -19.76 -3.70 -17.94
C LEU A 296 -21.19 -3.29 -18.33
N THR A 297 -21.96 -4.18 -18.94
CA THR A 297 -23.36 -3.94 -19.29
C THR A 297 -24.22 -3.70 -18.04
N ILE A 298 -24.06 -4.51 -17.00
CA ILE A 298 -24.75 -4.34 -15.71
C ILE A 298 -24.35 -3.01 -15.06
N ALA A 299 -23.05 -2.67 -15.05
CA ALA A 299 -22.57 -1.40 -14.50
C ALA A 299 -23.15 -0.20 -15.27
N ALA A 300 -23.19 -0.27 -16.60
CA ALA A 300 -23.78 0.76 -17.44
C ALA A 300 -25.29 0.91 -17.18
N ALA A 301 -26.05 -0.19 -17.09
CA ALA A 301 -27.46 -0.18 -16.77
C ALA A 301 -27.73 0.42 -15.38
N ARG A 302 -26.96 0.05 -14.37
CA ARG A 302 -27.02 0.65 -13.02
C ARG A 302 -26.74 2.15 -13.05
N ARG A 303 -25.77 2.58 -13.85
CA ARG A 303 -25.43 4.00 -14.02
C ARG A 303 -26.57 4.80 -14.65
N ILE A 304 -27.20 4.24 -15.67
CA ILE A 304 -28.39 4.85 -16.32
C ILE A 304 -29.55 4.88 -15.33
N GLY A 305 -29.88 3.75 -14.71
CA GLY A 305 -30.95 3.64 -13.72
C GLY A 305 -30.78 4.60 -12.55
N SER A 306 -29.56 4.78 -12.04
CA SER A 306 -29.25 5.70 -10.95
C SER A 306 -29.55 7.18 -11.28
N THR A 307 -29.57 7.52 -12.54
CA THR A 307 -29.91 8.88 -13.02
C THR A 307 -31.42 9.03 -13.15
N LEU A 308 -32.09 8.02 -13.67
CA LEU A 308 -33.55 8.02 -13.89
C LEU A 308 -34.35 7.93 -12.60
N THR A 309 -33.82 7.24 -11.58
CA THR A 309 -34.50 6.98 -10.30
C THR A 309 -34.20 8.02 -9.20
N PHE A 310 -33.68 9.19 -9.56
CA PHE A 310 -33.37 10.29 -8.63
C PHE A 310 -32.55 9.89 -7.39
N GLN A 311 -31.65 8.91 -7.53
CA GLN A 311 -30.77 8.48 -6.46
C GLN A 311 -29.87 9.60 -5.95
N SER A 312 -29.35 9.43 -4.72
CA SER A 312 -28.44 10.41 -4.11
C SER A 312 -27.17 10.64 -4.96
N PRO A 313 -26.52 11.80 -4.81
CA PRO A 313 -25.25 12.08 -5.51
C PRO A 313 -24.18 10.98 -5.28
N ALA A 314 -24.11 10.42 -4.06
CA ALA A 314 -23.18 9.34 -3.71
C ALA A 314 -23.50 8.04 -4.46
N GLN A 315 -24.77 7.64 -4.52
CA GLN A 315 -25.20 6.44 -5.27
C GLN A 315 -24.91 6.56 -6.77
N ARG A 316 -25.24 7.70 -7.38
CA ARG A 316 -24.94 7.97 -8.79
C ARG A 316 -23.45 7.93 -9.08
N PHE A 317 -22.66 8.48 -8.17
CA PHE A 317 -21.21 8.47 -8.31
C PHE A 317 -20.62 7.08 -8.12
N HIS A 318 -21.13 6.30 -7.18
CA HIS A 318 -20.74 4.90 -6.98
C HIS A 318 -20.98 4.07 -8.25
N ALA A 319 -22.15 4.19 -8.88
CA ALA A 319 -22.47 3.51 -10.13
C ALA A 319 -21.56 3.94 -11.30
N THR A 320 -21.13 5.21 -11.31
CA THR A 320 -20.12 5.69 -12.28
C THR A 320 -18.77 5.02 -12.05
N GLY A 321 -18.42 4.74 -10.79
CA GLY A 321 -17.18 4.05 -10.41
C GLY A 321 -17.12 2.63 -10.95
N ASP A 322 -18.23 1.89 -10.92
CA ASP A 322 -18.30 0.51 -11.44
C ASP A 322 -17.98 0.48 -12.94
N VAL A 323 -18.54 1.41 -13.71
CA VAL A 323 -18.22 1.54 -15.14
C VAL A 323 -16.73 1.83 -15.35
N ALA A 324 -16.15 2.74 -14.55
CA ALA A 324 -14.73 3.08 -14.67
C ALA A 324 -13.81 1.88 -14.38
N ILE A 325 -14.16 1.03 -13.42
CA ILE A 325 -13.40 -0.20 -13.11
C ILE A 325 -13.39 -1.14 -14.32
N TRP A 326 -14.55 -1.45 -14.91
CA TRP A 326 -14.60 -2.39 -16.03
C TRP A 326 -13.97 -1.83 -17.30
N LEU A 327 -14.08 -0.54 -17.56
CA LEU A 327 -13.34 0.11 -18.64
C LEU A 327 -11.82 0.05 -18.42
N GLY A 328 -11.37 0.21 -17.17
CA GLY A 328 -9.97 0.05 -16.82
C GLY A 328 -9.46 -1.38 -17.06
N TYR A 329 -10.26 -2.38 -16.71
CA TYR A 329 -9.95 -3.78 -16.99
C TYR A 329 -9.72 -4.02 -18.49
N LEU A 330 -10.67 -3.61 -19.32
CA LEU A 330 -10.57 -3.76 -20.78
C LEU A 330 -9.40 -2.99 -21.39
N HIS A 331 -9.11 -1.81 -20.85
CA HIS A 331 -7.96 -1.01 -21.28
C HIS A 331 -6.63 -1.75 -21.03
N GLU A 332 -6.47 -2.37 -19.88
CA GLU A 332 -5.26 -3.15 -19.56
C GLU A 332 -5.15 -4.40 -20.46
N ASP A 333 -6.26 -5.09 -20.72
CA ASP A 333 -6.30 -6.22 -21.63
C ASP A 333 -5.89 -5.84 -23.06
N PHE A 334 -6.34 -4.66 -23.52
CA PHE A 334 -6.01 -4.16 -24.85
C PHE A 334 -4.52 -3.77 -24.97
N ILE A 335 -3.96 -3.15 -23.93
CA ILE A 335 -2.53 -2.85 -23.88
C ILE A 335 -1.71 -4.13 -23.97
N ASP A 336 -2.08 -5.15 -23.20
CA ASP A 336 -1.42 -6.45 -23.16
C ASP A 336 -1.47 -7.16 -24.53
N TRP A 337 -2.64 -7.15 -25.16
CA TRP A 337 -2.82 -7.71 -26.51
C TRP A 337 -1.97 -7.00 -27.55
N ARG A 338 -1.95 -5.65 -27.55
CA ARG A 338 -1.11 -4.86 -28.48
C ARG A 338 0.38 -5.10 -28.27
N ALA A 339 0.80 -5.37 -27.06
CA ALA A 339 2.20 -5.67 -26.75
C ALA A 339 2.63 -7.08 -27.22
N GLY A 340 1.72 -7.88 -27.79
CA GLY A 340 2.00 -9.26 -28.23
C GLY A 340 2.30 -10.21 -27.08
N ALA A 341 1.92 -9.86 -25.87
CA ALA A 341 2.15 -10.66 -24.69
C ALA A 341 1.22 -11.87 -24.68
N SER A 342 1.68 -13.02 -25.21
CA SER A 342 1.05 -14.30 -24.90
C SER A 342 1.31 -14.63 -23.43
N VAL A 343 0.32 -15.17 -22.74
CA VAL A 343 0.39 -15.55 -21.32
C VAL A 343 1.54 -16.55 -21.05
N ASN A 344 2.06 -17.21 -22.07
CA ASN A 344 3.04 -18.30 -21.95
C ASN A 344 4.51 -17.86 -21.93
N ASP A 345 4.88 -16.65 -22.36
CA ASP A 345 6.30 -16.29 -22.50
C ASP A 345 6.89 -15.49 -21.33
N ARG A 346 6.07 -15.05 -20.37
CA ARG A 346 6.56 -14.19 -19.28
C ARG A 346 6.65 -14.85 -17.91
N ASP A 347 6.10 -16.05 -17.75
CA ASP A 347 6.05 -16.76 -16.46
C ASP A 347 7.16 -17.82 -16.29
N SER A 348 8.10 -17.93 -17.23
CA SER A 348 9.16 -18.94 -17.19
C SER A 348 10.49 -18.47 -16.62
N ALA A 349 10.60 -17.24 -16.15
CA ALA A 349 11.80 -16.82 -15.44
C ALA A 349 11.65 -17.12 -13.94
N PRO A 350 12.45 -18.06 -13.37
CA PRO A 350 12.47 -18.26 -11.94
C PRO A 350 12.96 -16.97 -11.26
N VAL A 351 12.23 -16.54 -10.25
CA VAL A 351 12.69 -15.47 -9.35
C VAL A 351 13.86 -16.06 -8.56
N PRO A 352 15.05 -15.45 -8.62
CA PRO A 352 16.19 -15.89 -7.82
C PRO A 352 15.97 -15.70 -6.33
#